data_3159b614e81f6888055ba20bc18e2fe1
#
_entry.id   3159b614e81f6888055ba20bc18e2fe1
#
_cell.length_a   1.000
_cell.length_b   1.000
_cell.length_c   1.000
_cell.angle_alpha   90.00
_cell.angle_beta   90.00
_cell.angle_gamma   90.00
#
_symmetry.space_group_name_H-M   'P 1'
#
loop_
_entity.id
_entity.type
_entity.pdbx_description
1 polymer ?
#
loop_
_entity_poly.entity_id
_entity_poly.type
_entity_poly.pdbx_seq_one_letter_code
_entity_poly.pdbx_strand_id
1 'polypeptide(L)'
;LQQLENPEISGIEYQQGELQGYEVRQYLLEKWSRKCAYCGVENVPLEVEHIHPKSQGGTDRISNLTVACHDCNQKKGNQDIQDFLSGKPNLLQRILKQAKQPLKDATVVNSTRWSLFNGLKETGLSVSTGSGGLTKFNRTRLNLPKTHWLDAACVGKLXQQLNRRGGFRDEL
;
A
#
# COMPACT_ATOMS: atom_id res chain seq x y z
N LEU A 1 -4.84 -7.67 10.65
CA LEU A 1 -4.46 -7.38 12.04
C LEU A 1 -3.40 -8.35 12.56
N GLN A 2 -3.61 -9.67 12.42
CA GLN A 2 -2.66 -10.67 12.96
C GLN A 2 -1.23 -10.48 12.43
N GLN A 3 -1.07 -10.19 11.15
CA GLN A 3 0.27 -9.97 10.58
C GLN A 3 0.88 -8.62 11.03
N LEU A 4 0.06 -7.63 11.34
CA LEU A 4 0.56 -6.35 11.85
C LEU A 4 1.04 -6.47 13.30
N GLU A 5 0.40 -7.33 14.06
CA GLU A 5 0.79 -7.64 15.44
C GLU A 5 1.94 -8.67 15.49
N ASN A 6 1.95 -9.58 14.51
CA ASN A 6 2.96 -10.64 14.40
C ASN A 6 3.49 -10.68 12.95
N PRO A 7 4.56 -9.92 12.65
CA PRO A 7 5.08 -9.80 11.29
C PRO A 7 5.58 -11.10 10.64
N GLU A 8 5.74 -12.15 11.43
CA GLU A 8 6.24 -13.45 10.93
C GLU A 8 5.13 -14.38 10.41
N ILE A 9 3.85 -14.01 10.55
CA ILE A 9 2.73 -14.80 10.00
C ILE A 9 2.77 -14.78 8.48
N SER A 10 2.37 -15.88 7.85
CA SER A 10 2.32 -16.01 6.39
C SER A 10 1.35 -14.99 5.75
N GLY A 11 1.80 -14.35 4.70
CA GLY A 11 1.00 -13.36 3.98
C GLY A 11 -0.23 -13.90 3.27
N ILE A 12 -0.31 -15.21 3.05
CA ILE A 12 -1.47 -15.84 2.37
C ILE A 12 -2.73 -15.69 3.22
N GLU A 13 -2.62 -15.92 4.52
CA GLU A 13 -3.76 -15.79 5.44
C GLU A 13 -4.23 -14.35 5.60
N TYR A 14 -3.30 -13.42 5.45
CA TYR A 14 -3.56 -12.00 5.60
C TYR A 14 -4.24 -11.39 4.38
N GLN A 15 -3.94 -11.89 3.19
CA GLN A 15 -4.37 -11.29 1.93
C GLN A 15 -5.77 -11.73 1.47
N GLN A 16 -6.55 -12.33 2.34
CA GLN A 16 -7.93 -12.73 2.02
C GLN A 16 -8.90 -11.69 2.59
N GLY A 17 -9.33 -10.78 1.75
CA GLY A 17 -10.29 -9.76 2.17
C GLY A 17 -10.43 -8.63 1.17
N GLU A 18 -11.49 -7.84 1.33
CA GLU A 18 -11.82 -6.76 0.41
C GLU A 18 -10.82 -5.59 0.48
N LEU A 19 -10.03 -5.51 1.56
CA LEU A 19 -8.98 -4.50 1.73
C LEU A 19 -7.60 -5.06 1.40
N GLN A 20 -7.56 -6.17 0.67
CA GLN A 20 -6.33 -6.88 0.32
C GLN A 20 -5.30 -5.95 -0.33
N GLY A 21 -4.06 -6.01 0.13
CA GLY A 21 -2.94 -5.26 -0.42
C GLY A 21 -2.88 -3.79 0.01
N TYR A 22 -4.02 -3.17 0.31
CA TYR A 22 -4.07 -1.77 0.71
C TYR A 22 -3.44 -1.56 2.09
N GLU A 23 -3.76 -2.45 3.00
CA GLU A 23 -3.29 -2.36 4.39
C GLU A 23 -1.78 -2.53 4.48
N VAL A 24 -1.22 -3.49 3.76
CA VAL A 24 0.22 -3.77 3.76
C VAL A 24 0.99 -2.54 3.27
N ARG A 25 0.57 -1.98 2.15
CA ARG A 25 1.24 -0.80 1.58
C ARG A 25 1.16 0.40 2.54
N GLN A 26 -0.01 0.64 3.12
CA GLN A 26 -0.19 1.77 4.05
C GLN A 26 0.63 1.55 5.32
N TYR A 27 0.64 0.33 5.85
CA TYR A 27 1.49 -0.05 6.99
C TYR A 27 2.96 0.25 6.69
N LEU A 28 3.44 -0.18 5.53
CA LEU A 28 4.84 0.04 5.16
C LEU A 28 5.16 1.52 5.00
N LEU A 29 4.27 2.30 4.38
CA LEU A 29 4.47 3.75 4.25
C LEU A 29 4.62 4.43 5.63
N GLU A 30 3.79 4.05 6.59
CA GLU A 30 3.89 4.59 7.96
C GLU A 30 5.16 4.09 8.66
N LYS A 31 5.45 2.79 8.55
CA LYS A 31 6.62 2.17 9.16
C LYS A 31 7.93 2.82 8.70
N TRP A 32 7.99 3.22 7.43
CA TRP A 32 9.17 3.82 6.83
C TRP A 32 9.06 5.34 6.72
N SER A 33 8.11 5.94 7.45
CA SER A 33 7.92 7.41 7.55
C SER A 33 7.78 8.08 6.19
N ARG A 34 7.18 7.36 5.23
CA ARG A 34 6.94 7.81 3.85
C ARG A 34 8.23 8.25 3.14
N LYS A 35 9.36 7.58 3.46
CA LYS A 35 10.68 7.85 2.87
C LYS A 35 11.25 6.58 2.28
N CYS A 36 12.02 6.73 1.21
CA CYS A 36 12.77 5.61 0.65
C CYS A 36 13.72 5.03 1.69
N ALA A 37 13.64 3.72 1.94
CA ALA A 37 14.48 3.06 2.95
C ALA A 37 15.98 3.17 2.62
N TYR A 38 16.30 3.26 1.33
CA TYR A 38 17.69 3.22 0.85
C TYR A 38 18.36 4.60 0.76
N CYS A 39 17.69 5.59 0.17
CA CYS A 39 18.28 6.93 -0.03
C CYS A 39 17.64 8.02 0.82
N GLY A 40 16.51 7.73 1.47
CA GLY A 40 15.83 8.69 2.35
C GLY A 40 14.97 9.72 1.64
N VAL A 41 14.88 9.69 0.31
CA VAL A 41 14.07 10.70 -0.41
C VAL A 41 12.60 10.57 0.01
N GLU A 42 11.94 11.70 0.14
CA GLU A 42 10.53 11.82 0.52
C GLU A 42 9.76 12.63 -0.52
N ASN A 43 8.43 12.60 -0.43
CA ASN A 43 7.54 13.32 -1.34
C ASN A 43 7.63 12.82 -2.80
N VAL A 44 8.03 11.57 -2.98
CA VAL A 44 8.05 10.89 -4.28
C VAL A 44 7.20 9.62 -4.21
N PRO A 45 6.74 9.09 -5.34
CA PRO A 45 6.09 7.78 -5.34
C PRO A 45 7.03 6.71 -4.79
N LEU A 46 6.52 5.91 -3.86
CA LEU A 46 7.29 4.82 -3.25
C LEU A 46 6.65 3.49 -3.65
N GLU A 47 7.49 2.51 -3.93
CA GLU A 47 7.11 1.15 -4.33
C GLU A 47 7.39 0.20 -3.17
N VAL A 48 6.56 -0.84 -3.03
CA VAL A 48 6.83 -1.93 -2.07
C VAL A 48 7.94 -2.79 -2.66
N GLU A 49 8.96 -3.05 -1.85
CA GLU A 49 10.19 -3.70 -2.29
C GLU A 49 10.55 -4.85 -1.33
N HIS A 50 11.03 -5.97 -1.88
CA HIS A 50 11.43 -7.13 -1.08
C HIS A 50 12.89 -6.99 -0.64
N ILE A 51 13.12 -7.09 0.66
CA ILE A 51 14.47 -7.08 1.26
C ILE A 51 15.28 -8.26 0.69
N HIS A 52 14.71 -9.47 0.80
CA HIS A 52 15.22 -10.67 0.12
C HIS A 52 14.29 -10.98 -1.06
N PRO A 53 14.77 -10.99 -2.29
CA PRO A 53 13.90 -11.05 -3.49
C PRO A 53 13.09 -12.35 -3.58
N LYS A 54 11.88 -12.25 -4.12
CA LYS A 54 11.03 -13.43 -4.36
C LYS A 54 11.69 -14.44 -5.30
N SER A 55 12.44 -13.96 -6.28
CA SER A 55 13.19 -14.82 -7.22
C SER A 55 14.26 -15.66 -6.53
N GLN A 56 14.67 -15.29 -5.31
CA GLN A 56 15.65 -16.02 -4.50
C GLN A 56 15.03 -16.69 -3.27
N GLY A 57 13.68 -16.86 -3.25
CA GLY A 57 12.98 -17.51 -2.15
C GLY A 57 12.44 -16.57 -1.09
N GLY A 58 12.49 -15.27 -1.32
CA GLY A 58 11.94 -14.27 -0.40
C GLY A 58 10.42 -14.37 -0.28
N THR A 59 9.89 -13.99 0.87
CA THR A 59 8.47 -14.10 1.19
C THR A 59 7.78 -12.72 1.17
N ASP A 60 6.45 -12.74 1.15
CA ASP A 60 5.63 -11.52 1.25
C ASP A 60 5.37 -11.10 2.72
N ARG A 61 6.12 -11.65 3.66
CA ARG A 61 6.01 -11.23 5.07
C ARG A 61 6.44 -9.78 5.23
N ILE A 62 5.76 -9.06 6.12
CA ILE A 62 6.05 -7.65 6.39
C ILE A 62 7.50 -7.45 6.84
N SER A 63 8.08 -8.45 7.54
CA SER A 63 9.49 -8.42 7.95
C SER A 63 10.46 -8.52 6.77
N ASN A 64 9.97 -8.91 5.58
CA ASN A 64 10.76 -8.96 4.34
C ASN A 64 10.40 -7.83 3.37
N LEU A 65 9.60 -6.86 3.79
CA LEU A 65 9.13 -5.78 2.90
C LEU A 65 9.61 -4.42 3.40
N THR A 66 9.91 -3.55 2.43
CA THR A 66 10.27 -2.16 2.68
C THR A 66 9.62 -1.27 1.62
N VAL A 67 9.92 0.03 1.64
CA VAL A 67 9.51 0.95 0.58
C VAL A 67 10.73 1.60 -0.04
N ALA A 68 10.72 1.72 -1.36
CA ALA A 68 11.81 2.31 -2.12
C ALA A 68 11.27 3.29 -3.16
N CYS A 69 12.03 4.34 -3.48
CA CYS A 69 11.75 5.14 -4.66
C CYS A 69 12.08 4.33 -5.92
N HIS A 70 11.53 4.72 -7.05
CA HIS A 70 11.71 4.01 -8.32
C HIS A 70 13.19 3.74 -8.62
N ASP A 71 14.05 4.77 -8.49
CA ASP A 71 15.48 4.65 -8.83
C ASP A 71 16.19 3.61 -7.96
N CYS A 72 15.92 3.61 -6.64
CA CYS A 72 16.55 2.65 -5.74
C CYS A 72 16.02 1.25 -5.97
N ASN A 73 14.72 1.12 -6.26
CA ASN A 73 14.09 -0.16 -6.59
C ASN A 73 14.73 -0.76 -7.85
N GLN A 74 14.87 0.03 -8.90
CA GLN A 74 15.50 -0.41 -10.15
C GLN A 74 16.98 -0.79 -9.95
N LYS A 75 17.73 0.03 -9.18
CA LYS A 75 19.14 -0.25 -8.92
C LYS A 75 19.35 -1.53 -8.11
N LYS A 76 18.46 -1.79 -7.15
CA LYS A 76 18.52 -3.03 -6.37
C LYS A 76 18.10 -4.23 -7.23
N GLY A 77 17.02 -4.10 -7.99
CA GLY A 77 16.51 -5.19 -8.84
C GLY A 77 16.35 -6.48 -8.03
N ASN A 78 16.91 -7.57 -8.53
CA ASN A 78 16.81 -8.89 -7.91
C ASN A 78 17.96 -9.21 -6.95
N GLN A 79 18.77 -8.21 -6.56
CA GLN A 79 19.85 -8.43 -5.61
C GLN A 79 19.30 -8.57 -4.19
N ASP A 80 19.93 -9.43 -3.38
CA ASP A 80 19.69 -9.43 -1.95
C ASP A 80 20.13 -8.09 -1.35
N ILE A 81 19.48 -7.66 -0.28
CA ILE A 81 19.83 -6.38 0.36
C ILE A 81 21.28 -6.36 0.86
N GLN A 82 21.81 -7.52 1.26
CA GLN A 82 23.20 -7.62 1.76
C GLN A 82 24.19 -7.30 0.64
N ASP A 83 23.93 -7.79 -0.56
CA ASP A 83 24.77 -7.51 -1.74
C ASP A 83 24.61 -6.06 -2.18
N PHE A 84 23.37 -5.60 -2.27
CA PHE A 84 23.05 -4.22 -2.69
C PHE A 84 23.66 -3.17 -1.76
N LEU A 85 23.71 -3.45 -0.46
CA LEU A 85 24.25 -2.53 0.55
C LEU A 85 25.59 -2.99 1.13
N SER A 86 26.37 -3.79 0.38
CA SER A 86 27.67 -4.32 0.84
C SER A 86 28.63 -3.23 1.31
N GLY A 87 28.59 -2.05 0.66
CA GLY A 87 29.40 -0.89 1.05
C GLY A 87 28.79 0.00 2.13
N LYS A 88 27.60 -0.35 2.70
CA LYS A 88 26.85 0.50 3.64
C LYS A 88 26.33 -0.31 4.82
N PRO A 89 27.20 -0.90 5.64
CA PRO A 89 26.76 -1.82 6.71
C PRO A 89 25.83 -1.17 7.76
N ASN A 90 26.03 0.09 8.08
CA ASN A 90 25.16 0.77 9.05
C ASN A 90 23.74 0.93 8.52
N LEU A 91 23.59 1.24 7.24
CA LEU A 91 22.28 1.35 6.58
C LEU A 91 21.60 -0.02 6.50
N LEU A 92 22.36 -1.05 6.15
CA LEU A 92 21.88 -2.42 6.11
C LEU A 92 21.31 -2.84 7.47
N GLN A 93 22.08 -2.66 8.53
CA GLN A 93 21.65 -3.02 9.90
C GLN A 93 20.38 -2.25 10.30
N ARG A 94 20.33 -0.94 10.00
CA ARG A 94 19.14 -0.12 10.30
C ARG A 94 17.90 -0.68 9.61
N ILE A 95 18.01 -1.01 8.32
CA ILE A 95 16.88 -1.52 7.54
C ILE A 95 16.42 -2.87 8.09
N LEU A 96 17.34 -3.81 8.32
CA LEU A 96 17.01 -5.15 8.83
C LEU A 96 16.35 -5.07 10.21
N LYS A 97 16.86 -4.21 11.09
CA LYS A 97 16.28 -3.99 12.42
C LYS A 97 14.87 -3.41 12.31
N GLN A 98 14.70 -2.35 11.51
CA GLN A 98 13.41 -1.68 11.34
C GLN A 98 12.38 -2.61 10.70
N ALA A 99 12.79 -3.45 9.75
CA ALA A 99 11.89 -4.40 9.08
C ALA A 99 11.25 -5.38 10.06
N LYS A 100 11.99 -5.81 11.08
CA LYS A 100 11.50 -6.76 12.09
C LYS A 100 10.70 -6.11 13.22
N GLN A 101 10.82 -4.79 13.41
CA GLN A 101 10.11 -4.11 14.49
C GLN A 101 8.63 -3.90 14.13
N PRO A 102 7.70 -4.14 15.06
CA PRO A 102 6.30 -3.78 14.82
C PRO A 102 6.11 -2.26 14.85
N LEU A 103 5.10 -1.78 14.15
CA LEU A 103 4.70 -0.37 14.18
C LEU A 103 3.54 -0.22 15.16
N LYS A 104 3.77 0.44 16.29
CA LYS A 104 2.83 0.51 17.40
C LYS A 104 1.45 1.07 17.01
N ASP A 105 1.41 2.08 16.14
CA ASP A 105 0.17 2.78 15.83
C ASP A 105 -0.56 2.22 14.60
N ALA A 106 0.07 1.35 13.81
CA ALA A 106 -0.54 0.78 12.61
C ALA A 106 -1.75 -0.10 12.95
N THR A 107 -1.68 -0.81 14.06
CA THR A 107 -2.77 -1.67 14.54
C THR A 107 -4.03 -0.84 14.79
N VAL A 108 -3.88 0.33 15.42
CA VAL A 108 -5.00 1.23 15.73
C VAL A 108 -5.64 1.75 14.43
N VAL A 109 -4.82 2.21 13.48
CA VAL A 109 -5.32 2.74 12.20
C VAL A 109 -6.10 1.66 11.44
N ASN A 110 -5.56 0.45 11.36
CA ASN A 110 -6.23 -0.64 10.63
C ASN A 110 -7.48 -1.13 11.37
N SER A 111 -7.46 -1.20 12.69
CA SER A 111 -8.67 -1.58 13.44
C SER A 111 -9.79 -0.54 13.24
N THR A 112 -9.43 0.74 13.17
CA THR A 112 -10.42 1.81 12.87
C THR A 112 -11.00 1.63 11.46
N ARG A 113 -10.17 1.33 10.46
CA ARG A 113 -10.65 1.09 9.09
C ARG A 113 -11.59 -0.11 9.01
N TRP A 114 -11.23 -1.21 9.67
CA TRP A 114 -12.07 -2.41 9.70
C TRP A 114 -13.37 -2.17 10.47
N SER A 115 -13.30 -1.45 11.58
CA SER A 115 -14.48 -1.08 12.36
C SER A 115 -15.45 -0.23 11.52
N LEU A 116 -14.92 0.75 10.80
CA LEU A 116 -15.72 1.58 9.89
C LEU A 116 -16.35 0.74 8.77
N PHE A 117 -15.54 -0.12 8.11
CA PHE A 117 -16.02 -0.98 7.04
C PHE A 117 -17.14 -1.90 7.51
N ASN A 118 -16.95 -2.56 8.66
CA ASN A 118 -17.94 -3.48 9.22
C ASN A 118 -19.19 -2.72 9.66
N GLY A 119 -19.05 -1.56 10.32
CA GLY A 119 -20.18 -0.73 10.70
C GLY A 119 -21.00 -0.26 9.51
N LEU A 120 -20.33 0.08 8.42
CA LEU A 120 -21.04 0.43 7.18
C LEU A 120 -21.79 -0.78 6.59
N LYS A 121 -21.20 -1.97 6.64
CA LYS A 121 -21.89 -3.20 6.17
C LYS A 121 -23.13 -3.52 6.99
N GLU A 122 -23.11 -3.24 8.27
CA GLU A 122 -24.26 -3.47 9.18
C GLU A 122 -25.47 -2.58 8.82
N THR A 123 -25.27 -1.48 8.11
CA THR A 123 -26.38 -0.64 7.65
C THR A 123 -27.23 -1.32 6.56
N GLY A 124 -26.78 -2.45 6.00
CA GLY A 124 -27.46 -3.14 4.90
C GLY A 124 -27.19 -2.53 3.53
N LEU A 125 -26.41 -1.44 3.47
CA LEU A 125 -26.06 -0.82 2.21
C LEU A 125 -24.89 -1.55 1.53
N SER A 126 -24.83 -1.46 0.22
CA SER A 126 -23.69 -2.03 -0.54
C SER A 126 -22.45 -1.18 -0.29
N VAL A 127 -21.42 -1.78 0.30
CA VAL A 127 -20.17 -1.10 0.63
C VAL A 127 -19.08 -1.57 -0.33
N SER A 128 -18.40 -0.64 -0.98
CA SER A 128 -17.28 -0.92 -1.87
C SER A 128 -16.00 -0.28 -1.34
N THR A 129 -14.88 -0.93 -1.56
CA THR A 129 -13.57 -0.39 -1.22
C THR A 129 -12.72 -0.29 -2.48
N GLY A 130 -11.74 0.60 -2.47
CA GLY A 130 -10.83 0.76 -3.59
C GLY A 130 -9.45 1.25 -3.16
N SER A 131 -8.43 0.78 -3.84
CA SER A 131 -7.08 1.30 -3.66
C SER A 131 -6.93 2.64 -4.37
N GLY A 132 -5.94 3.43 -3.95
CA GLY A 132 -5.62 4.69 -4.63
C GLY A 132 -5.24 4.50 -6.10
N GLY A 133 -4.67 3.35 -6.45
CA GLY A 133 -4.40 3.00 -7.85
C GLY A 133 -5.68 2.81 -8.66
N LEU A 134 -6.64 2.08 -8.09
CA LEU A 134 -7.94 1.84 -8.73
C LEU A 134 -8.71 3.15 -8.92
N THR A 135 -8.80 3.97 -7.89
CA THR A 135 -9.54 5.24 -7.98
C THR A 135 -8.88 6.20 -8.97
N LYS A 136 -7.55 6.27 -8.98
CA LYS A 136 -6.80 7.05 -9.98
C LYS A 136 -7.11 6.55 -11.40
N PHE A 137 -7.03 5.23 -11.63
CA PHE A 137 -7.31 4.64 -12.95
C PHE A 137 -8.72 4.99 -13.41
N ASN A 138 -9.73 4.78 -12.55
CA ASN A 138 -11.13 5.04 -12.87
C ASN A 138 -11.36 6.53 -13.15
N ARG A 139 -10.80 7.40 -12.30
CA ARG A 139 -10.93 8.85 -12.44
C ARG A 139 -10.30 9.36 -13.74
N THR A 140 -9.09 8.88 -14.05
CA THR A 140 -8.37 9.28 -15.28
C THR A 140 -9.12 8.83 -16.53
N ARG A 141 -9.67 7.60 -16.50
CA ARG A 141 -10.45 7.06 -17.61
C ARG A 141 -11.72 7.88 -17.88
N LEU A 142 -12.29 8.50 -16.83
CA LEU A 142 -13.48 9.33 -16.92
C LEU A 142 -13.15 10.82 -17.16
N ASN A 143 -11.86 11.15 -17.28
CA ASN A 143 -11.35 12.51 -17.45
C ASN A 143 -11.82 13.46 -16.34
N LEU A 144 -11.88 12.98 -15.10
CA LEU A 144 -12.32 13.76 -13.94
C LEU A 144 -11.12 14.39 -13.23
N PRO A 145 -11.24 15.62 -12.71
CA PRO A 145 -10.15 16.26 -11.97
C PRO A 145 -9.88 15.55 -10.64
N LYS A 146 -8.70 15.79 -10.08
CA LYS A 146 -8.31 15.14 -8.83
C LYS A 146 -8.87 15.91 -7.63
N THR A 147 -9.92 15.33 -7.02
CA THR A 147 -10.47 15.79 -5.74
C THR A 147 -10.73 14.56 -4.87
N HIS A 148 -10.82 14.77 -3.55
CA HIS A 148 -11.08 13.65 -2.61
C HIS A 148 -12.45 13.01 -2.86
N TRP A 149 -13.47 13.82 -3.13
CA TRP A 149 -14.82 13.29 -3.34
C TRP A 149 -14.94 12.55 -4.69
N LEU A 150 -14.23 13.00 -5.74
CA LEU A 150 -14.20 12.27 -7.01
C LEU A 150 -13.42 10.97 -6.90
N ASP A 151 -12.32 10.95 -6.12
CA ASP A 151 -11.62 9.70 -5.84
C ASP A 151 -12.55 8.73 -5.09
N ALA A 152 -13.34 9.22 -4.13
CA ALA A 152 -14.33 8.39 -3.41
C ALA A 152 -15.41 7.86 -4.37
N ALA A 153 -15.93 8.71 -5.25
CA ALA A 153 -16.93 8.31 -6.26
C ALA A 153 -16.37 7.25 -7.22
N CYS A 154 -15.05 7.25 -7.44
CA CYS A 154 -14.39 6.30 -8.34
C CYS A 154 -14.04 4.95 -7.69
N VAL A 155 -14.44 4.70 -6.44
CA VAL A 155 -14.23 3.42 -5.77
C VAL A 155 -15.10 2.32 -6.37
N GLY A 156 -16.38 2.59 -6.59
CA GLY A 156 -17.37 1.60 -7.02
C GLY A 156 -17.62 1.55 -8.51
N LYS A 157 -18.69 0.88 -8.90
CA LYS A 157 -19.14 0.72 -10.28
C LYS A 157 -19.82 1.98 -10.81
N LEU A 158 -19.88 3.05 -10.06
CA LEU A 158 -20.46 4.32 -10.50
C LEU A 158 -19.83 4.83 -11.80
N UNK A 159 -18.81 4.59 -11.86
CA UNK A 159 -18.11 4.89 -12.97
C UNK A 159 -18.66 4.33 -14.20
N GLN A 160 -18.98 3.25 -14.03
CA GLN A 160 -19.55 2.58 -15.19
C GLN A 160 -20.92 3.18 -15.57
N GLN A 161 -21.65 3.65 -14.60
CA GLN A 161 -22.96 4.26 -14.84
C GLN A 161 -22.84 5.70 -15.41
N LEU A 162 -21.84 6.45 -14.98
CA LEU A 162 -21.57 7.78 -15.53
C LEU A 162 -21.19 7.71 -17.03
N ASN A 163 -20.47 6.65 -17.40
CA ASN A 163 -20.06 6.45 -18.81
C ASN A 163 -21.25 6.08 -19.71
N ARG A 164 -22.28 5.44 -19.15
CA ARG A 164 -23.48 5.07 -19.91
C ARG A 164 -24.46 6.25 -20.12
N ARG A 165 -24.34 7.31 -19.33
CA ARG A 165 -25.24 8.49 -19.38
C ARG A 165 -24.61 9.71 -20.07
N GLY A 166 -23.47 9.55 -20.76
CA GLY A 166 -22.94 10.59 -21.66
C GLY A 166 -22.35 11.82 -20.99
N GLY A 167 -21.55 11.61 -19.95
CA GLY A 167 -20.70 12.68 -19.42
C GLY A 167 -21.40 13.72 -18.54
N PHE A 168 -20.64 14.31 -17.63
CA PHE A 168 -21.06 15.52 -16.93
C PHE A 168 -21.22 16.65 -17.96
N ARG A 169 -22.43 17.15 -18.16
CA ARG A 169 -22.59 18.45 -18.80
C ARG A 169 -22.25 19.50 -17.75
N ASP A 170 -21.30 20.36 -18.06
CA ASP A 170 -21.05 21.56 -17.27
C ASP A 170 -22.28 22.48 -17.39
N GLU A 171 -23.23 22.31 -16.50
CA GLU A 171 -24.25 23.33 -16.27
C GLU A 171 -23.93 23.99 -14.94
N LEU A 172 -23.19 25.09 -15.01
CA LEU A 172 -23.15 26.13 -14.02
C LEU A 172 -24.02 27.28 -14.51
#